data_172786171cd6e92e85b74a29eaeeacf3
#
_entry.id   172786171cd6e92e85b74a29eaeeacf3
#
_cell.length_a   1.000
_cell.length_b   1.000
_cell.length_c   1.000
_cell.angle_alpha   90.00
_cell.angle_beta   90.00
_cell.angle_gamma   90.00
#
_symmetry.space_group_name_H-M   'P 1'
#
loop_
_entity.id
_entity.type
_entity.pdbx_description
1 polymer ?
#
loop_
_entity_poly.entity_id
_entity_poly.type
_entity_poly.pdbx_seq_one_letter_code
_entity_poly.pdbx_strand_id
1 'polypeptide(L)'
;DYDVTYCGVDLNPNPVRPGIKSMDITDFTQEFPDEIRFADMVFSHMPYPGINRIKYSNVAWKDTANLAERDIQNMSFEKGMLEINKAHMRAYHAMKPGAFMVMLVGEIRNNGKFYSMNQALCLPGEFYQSYVKIQHNTWSGRQGRKYGNNQRALTSHEMIAVIRKPGGYQICYVIPKHYKLDVRDSKVMSTWKDIVTITLRTLNRESSLNEIYSQLSNHAKAKANAHWKEKIRQTLQLLRKSGVCKNTSRGYWTIAA
;
A
#
# COMPACT_ATOMS: atom_id res chain seq x y z
N ASP A 1 -18.98 24.45 -23.79
CA ASP A 1 -17.91 24.84 -22.85
C ASP A 1 -18.51 24.76 -21.46
N TYR A 2 -17.81 24.04 -20.58
CA TYR A 2 -18.18 23.96 -19.18
C TYR A 2 -17.29 24.95 -18.41
N ASP A 3 -17.88 25.73 -17.52
CA ASP A 3 -17.14 26.58 -16.61
C ASP A 3 -16.51 25.74 -15.51
N VAL A 4 -15.26 25.33 -15.72
CA VAL A 4 -14.51 24.45 -14.83
C VAL A 4 -13.31 25.18 -14.27
N THR A 5 -13.30 25.38 -12.96
CA THR A 5 -12.10 25.81 -12.25
C THR A 5 -11.19 24.60 -12.02
N TYR A 6 -9.97 24.69 -12.49
CA TYR A 6 -8.98 23.62 -12.39
C TYR A 6 -7.81 24.04 -11.49
N CYS A 7 -7.44 23.17 -10.55
CA CYS A 7 -6.21 23.29 -9.80
C CYS A 7 -5.53 21.92 -9.72
N GLY A 8 -4.26 21.83 -10.12
CA GLY A 8 -3.46 20.63 -10.03
C GLY A 8 -2.30 20.80 -9.05
N VAL A 9 -1.79 19.67 -8.54
CA VAL A 9 -0.55 19.60 -7.76
C VAL A 9 0.38 18.58 -8.39
N ASP A 10 1.65 18.90 -8.42
CA ASP A 10 2.72 18.06 -8.96
C ASP A 10 3.97 18.23 -8.11
N LEU A 11 4.75 17.17 -7.97
CA LEU A 11 6.04 17.22 -7.29
C LEU A 11 7.08 18.08 -8.06
N ASN A 12 6.84 18.30 -9.36
CA ASN A 12 7.68 19.14 -10.21
C ASN A 12 7.82 20.56 -9.62
N PRO A 13 9.04 21.04 -9.31
CA PRO A 13 9.26 22.37 -8.75
C PRO A 13 8.96 23.48 -9.75
N ASN A 14 8.92 23.16 -11.05
CA ASN A 14 8.71 24.11 -12.15
C ASN A 14 7.58 23.65 -13.06
N PRO A 15 6.31 23.61 -12.58
CA PRO A 15 5.18 23.18 -13.42
C PRO A 15 4.95 24.18 -14.56
N VAL A 16 4.87 23.69 -15.79
CA VAL A 16 4.75 24.52 -17.00
C VAL A 16 3.32 24.96 -17.26
N ARG A 17 2.33 24.19 -16.77
CA ARG A 17 0.92 24.44 -17.05
C ARG A 17 0.32 25.42 -16.02
N PRO A 18 -0.48 26.40 -16.46
CA PRO A 18 -1.24 27.22 -15.55
C PRO A 18 -2.15 26.37 -14.65
N GLY A 19 -2.34 26.79 -13.42
CA GLY A 19 -3.20 26.10 -12.46
C GLY A 19 -2.56 24.86 -11.81
N ILE A 20 -1.31 24.52 -12.12
CA ILE A 20 -0.55 23.47 -11.40
C ILE A 20 0.36 24.15 -10.38
N LYS A 21 0.27 23.69 -9.13
CA LYS A 21 1.13 24.13 -8.04
C LYS A 21 2.17 23.05 -7.71
N SER A 22 3.40 23.48 -7.45
CA SER A 22 4.45 22.58 -6.97
C SER A 22 4.13 22.16 -5.53
N MET A 23 3.93 20.86 -5.31
CA MET A 23 3.59 20.32 -4.01
C MET A 23 3.88 18.82 -3.95
N ASP A 24 4.49 18.38 -2.86
CA ASP A 24 4.53 16.96 -2.53
C ASP A 24 3.23 16.56 -1.84
N ILE A 25 2.34 15.91 -2.57
CA ILE A 25 1.05 15.46 -2.04
C ILE A 25 1.21 14.40 -0.94
N THR A 26 2.35 13.74 -0.83
CA THR A 26 2.65 12.75 0.22
C THR A 26 3.21 13.36 1.50
N ASP A 27 3.57 14.65 1.46
CA ASP A 27 4.04 15.41 2.61
C ASP A 27 2.85 16.04 3.36
N PHE A 28 2.43 15.41 4.43
CA PHE A 28 1.29 15.83 5.24
C PHE A 28 1.54 17.11 6.07
N THR A 29 2.77 17.62 6.08
CA THR A 29 3.08 18.91 6.71
C THR A 29 2.72 20.11 5.82
N GLN A 30 2.60 19.89 4.51
CA GLN A 30 2.15 20.92 3.56
C GLN A 30 0.63 20.97 3.54
N GLU A 31 0.05 22.13 3.67
CA GLU A 31 -1.40 22.30 3.48
C GLU A 31 -1.78 22.35 2.00
N PHE A 32 -2.95 21.83 1.68
CA PHE A 32 -3.49 22.00 0.33
C PHE A 32 -3.81 23.47 0.06
N PRO A 33 -3.56 23.91 -1.19
CA PRO A 33 -4.09 25.19 -1.66
C PRO A 33 -5.62 25.26 -1.46
N ASP A 34 -6.13 26.44 -1.18
CA ASP A 34 -7.57 26.63 -0.90
C ASP A 34 -8.44 26.18 -2.08
N GLU A 35 -7.95 26.33 -3.30
CA GLU A 35 -8.66 25.92 -4.53
C GLU A 35 -8.90 24.42 -4.63
N ILE A 36 -8.12 23.61 -3.91
CA ILE A 36 -8.26 22.14 -3.87
C ILE A 36 -9.27 21.72 -2.79
N ARG A 37 -9.44 22.55 -1.77
CA ARG A 37 -10.38 22.27 -0.70
C ARG A 37 -11.81 22.30 -1.26
N PHE A 38 -12.59 21.30 -0.90
CA PHE A 38 -13.97 21.14 -1.37
C PHE A 38 -14.11 20.92 -2.88
N ALA A 39 -13.14 20.28 -3.51
CA ALA A 39 -13.23 19.92 -4.91
C ALA A 39 -14.47 19.04 -5.20
N ASP A 40 -15.12 19.32 -6.33
CA ASP A 40 -16.24 18.53 -6.88
C ASP A 40 -15.80 17.21 -7.46
N MET A 41 -14.58 17.20 -7.99
CA MET A 41 -13.96 16.02 -8.58
C MET A 41 -12.45 16.07 -8.39
N VAL A 42 -11.87 14.91 -8.09
CA VAL A 42 -10.43 14.69 -8.14
C VAL A 42 -10.13 13.69 -9.24
N PHE A 43 -9.21 14.03 -10.14
CA PHE A 43 -8.66 13.10 -11.10
C PHE A 43 -7.19 12.81 -10.75
N SER A 44 -6.82 11.54 -10.68
CA SER A 44 -5.48 11.11 -10.33
C SER A 44 -4.92 10.13 -11.35
N HIS A 45 -3.70 10.44 -11.84
CA HIS A 45 -2.88 9.53 -12.63
C HIS A 45 -1.46 9.57 -12.08
N MET A 46 -1.22 8.79 -11.04
CA MET A 46 0.05 8.78 -10.32
C MET A 46 1.14 8.05 -11.11
N PRO A 47 2.42 8.40 -10.90
CA PRO A 47 3.55 7.68 -11.49
C PRO A 47 3.53 6.20 -11.10
N TYR A 48 4.01 5.35 -12.01
CA TYR A 48 4.07 3.90 -11.79
C TYR A 48 5.32 3.51 -11.00
N PRO A 49 5.19 2.94 -9.81
CA PRO A 49 6.35 2.63 -8.97
C PRO A 49 7.22 1.51 -9.55
N GLY A 50 8.53 1.65 -9.39
CA GLY A 50 9.50 0.61 -9.76
C GLY A 50 9.80 0.46 -11.24
N ILE A 51 9.29 1.33 -12.11
CA ILE A 51 9.52 1.20 -13.56
C ILE A 51 10.87 1.76 -14.00
N ASN A 52 11.39 2.80 -13.38
CA ASN A 52 12.69 3.47 -13.68
C ASN A 52 12.94 3.82 -15.17
N ARG A 53 11.91 3.79 -16.02
CA ARG A 53 12.03 4.01 -17.47
C ARG A 53 11.86 5.46 -17.88
N ILE A 54 11.09 6.20 -17.11
CA ILE A 54 10.85 7.63 -17.31
C ILE A 54 11.46 8.34 -16.11
N LYS A 55 12.52 9.11 -16.34
CA LYS A 55 13.20 9.85 -15.29
C LYS A 55 12.61 11.24 -15.21
N TYR A 56 11.48 11.39 -14.50
CA TYR A 56 10.87 12.71 -14.33
C TYR A 56 11.76 13.64 -13.51
N SER A 57 12.23 13.19 -12.35
CA SER A 57 12.92 14.00 -11.37
C SER A 57 14.29 14.55 -11.82
N ASN A 58 14.98 13.90 -12.76
CA ASN A 58 16.36 14.29 -13.12
C ASN A 58 16.49 14.92 -14.52
N VAL A 59 15.58 14.67 -15.44
CA VAL A 59 15.69 15.07 -16.84
C VAL A 59 14.57 15.99 -17.26
N ALA A 60 13.33 15.66 -16.93
CA ALA A 60 12.17 16.43 -17.35
C ALA A 60 12.01 17.73 -16.54
N TRP A 61 12.38 17.73 -15.27
CA TRP A 61 12.22 18.89 -14.38
C TRP A 61 13.43 19.80 -14.28
N LYS A 62 14.48 19.49 -15.03
CA LYS A 62 15.76 20.27 -15.13
C LYS A 62 16.48 20.53 -13.81
N ASP A 63 16.07 19.94 -12.73
CA ASP A 63 16.76 20.07 -11.46
C ASP A 63 16.39 18.99 -10.47
N THR A 64 17.28 18.79 -9.52
CA THR A 64 17.07 18.42 -8.13
C THR A 64 17.34 16.97 -7.77
N ALA A 65 18.58 16.76 -7.36
CA ALA A 65 19.03 15.54 -6.68
C ALA A 65 18.16 15.16 -5.46
N ASN A 66 17.48 16.11 -4.85
CA ASN A 66 16.69 15.89 -3.62
C ASN A 66 15.28 15.34 -3.87
N LEU A 67 14.74 15.45 -5.08
CA LEU A 67 13.39 14.94 -5.39
C LEU A 67 13.38 13.49 -5.87
N ALA A 68 14.53 12.95 -6.25
CA ALA A 68 14.64 11.58 -6.73
C ALA A 68 14.19 10.54 -5.70
N GLU A 69 14.41 10.78 -4.41
CA GLU A 69 13.98 9.91 -3.32
C GLU A 69 12.45 9.99 -3.06
N ARG A 70 11.83 11.10 -3.40
CA ARG A 70 10.39 11.35 -3.28
C ARG A 70 9.62 10.95 -4.52
N ASP A 71 10.31 10.78 -5.65
CA ASP A 71 9.71 10.33 -6.89
C ASP A 71 9.27 8.86 -6.78
N ILE A 72 7.98 8.65 -6.82
CA ILE A 72 7.33 7.34 -6.68
C ILE A 72 7.89 6.31 -7.66
N GLN A 73 8.30 6.72 -8.85
CA GLN A 73 8.91 5.81 -9.83
C GLN A 73 10.19 5.14 -9.36
N ASN A 74 10.95 5.82 -8.51
CA ASN A 74 12.21 5.33 -7.98
C ASN A 74 12.01 4.41 -6.74
N MET A 75 10.78 4.32 -6.25
CA MET A 75 10.45 3.49 -5.10
C MET A 75 10.20 2.02 -5.51
N SER A 76 10.33 1.08 -4.56
CA SER A 76 9.79 -0.27 -4.76
C SER A 76 8.28 -0.20 -5.00
N PHE A 77 7.71 -1.24 -5.63
CA PHE A 77 6.27 -1.27 -5.89
C PHE A 77 5.46 -1.09 -4.60
N GLU A 78 5.82 -1.80 -3.55
CA GLU A 78 5.12 -1.77 -2.26
C GLU A 78 5.19 -0.39 -1.60
N LYS A 79 6.38 0.22 -1.58
CA LYS A 79 6.57 1.57 -1.02
C LYS A 79 5.81 2.61 -1.85
N GLY A 80 5.94 2.55 -3.18
CA GLY A 80 5.28 3.50 -4.06
C GLY A 80 3.75 3.40 -3.99
N MET A 81 3.18 2.19 -3.91
CA MET A 81 1.73 2.02 -3.73
C MET A 81 1.26 2.53 -2.36
N LEU A 82 2.08 2.40 -1.32
CA LEU A 82 1.75 3.00 -0.02
C LEU A 82 1.66 4.53 -0.11
N GLU A 83 2.63 5.17 -0.77
CA GLU A 83 2.63 6.62 -0.96
C GLU A 83 1.47 7.08 -1.86
N ILE A 84 1.17 6.35 -2.94
CA ILE A 84 -0.01 6.60 -3.78
C ILE A 84 -1.30 6.53 -2.96
N ASN A 85 -1.47 5.50 -2.14
CA ASN A 85 -2.65 5.34 -1.32
C ASN A 85 -2.78 6.46 -0.26
N LYS A 86 -1.67 6.91 0.33
CA LYS A 86 -1.66 8.08 1.22
C LYS A 86 -2.09 9.36 0.48
N ALA A 87 -1.54 9.59 -0.72
CA ALA A 87 -1.90 10.73 -1.55
C ALA A 87 -3.38 10.73 -1.92
N HIS A 88 -3.91 9.57 -2.33
CA HIS A 88 -5.34 9.40 -2.62
C HIS A 88 -6.22 9.65 -1.41
N MET A 89 -5.81 9.14 -0.24
CA MET A 89 -6.52 9.38 1.02
C MET A 89 -6.60 10.86 1.35
N ARG A 90 -5.47 11.55 1.22
CA ARG A 90 -5.38 12.98 1.48
C ARG A 90 -6.27 13.78 0.53
N ALA A 91 -6.21 13.48 -0.77
CA ALA A 91 -7.06 14.08 -1.77
C ALA A 91 -8.55 13.81 -1.50
N TYR A 92 -8.89 12.58 -1.15
CA TYR A 92 -10.26 12.20 -0.78
C TYR A 92 -10.80 13.02 0.41
N HIS A 93 -9.98 13.23 1.44
CA HIS A 93 -10.41 14.03 2.58
C HIS A 93 -10.66 15.48 2.21
N ALA A 94 -9.91 16.03 1.27
CA ALA A 94 -10.09 17.41 0.78
C ALA A 94 -11.34 17.60 -0.08
N MET A 95 -11.90 16.53 -0.65
CA MET A 95 -13.13 16.61 -1.46
C MET A 95 -14.35 16.94 -0.62
N LYS A 96 -15.33 17.60 -1.22
CA LYS A 96 -16.64 17.78 -0.60
C LYS A 96 -17.46 16.46 -0.57
N PRO A 97 -18.41 16.34 0.36
CA PRO A 97 -19.37 15.23 0.32
C PRO A 97 -20.12 15.17 -1.01
N GLY A 98 -20.33 13.98 -1.54
CA GLY A 98 -20.97 13.75 -2.84
C GLY A 98 -20.04 13.82 -4.05
N ALA A 99 -18.82 14.33 -3.90
CA ALA A 99 -17.81 14.43 -4.96
C ALA A 99 -17.28 13.08 -5.43
N PHE A 100 -16.67 13.06 -6.62
CA PHE A 100 -16.10 11.87 -7.23
C PHE A 100 -14.57 11.92 -7.26
N MET A 101 -13.95 10.79 -7.03
CA MET A 101 -12.53 10.59 -7.27
C MET A 101 -12.33 9.55 -8.37
N VAL A 102 -11.59 9.94 -9.39
CA VAL A 102 -11.27 9.13 -10.58
C VAL A 102 -9.80 8.79 -10.55
N MET A 103 -9.46 7.52 -10.51
CA MET A 103 -8.09 7.04 -10.43
C MET A 103 -7.76 6.22 -11.66
N LEU A 104 -6.84 6.71 -12.49
CA LEU A 104 -6.32 5.99 -13.65
C LEU A 104 -5.06 5.23 -13.24
N VAL A 105 -5.07 3.92 -13.38
CA VAL A 105 -3.97 3.03 -13.01
C VAL A 105 -3.74 1.96 -14.06
N GLY A 106 -2.49 1.54 -14.20
CA GLY A 106 -2.10 0.47 -15.10
C GLY A 106 -1.50 -0.73 -14.39
N GLU A 107 -1.14 -1.71 -15.18
CA GLU A 107 -0.45 -2.91 -14.75
C GLU A 107 1.03 -2.83 -15.13
N ILE A 108 1.90 -3.28 -14.24
CA ILE A 108 3.34 -3.15 -14.40
C ILE A 108 3.96 -4.54 -14.58
N ARG A 109 4.86 -4.66 -15.55
CA ARG A 109 5.79 -5.79 -15.64
C ARG A 109 7.22 -5.29 -15.52
N ASN A 110 7.90 -5.76 -14.50
CA ASN A 110 9.31 -5.45 -14.29
C ASN A 110 10.07 -6.75 -13.95
N ASN A 111 11.19 -6.98 -14.63
CA ASN A 111 12.04 -8.17 -14.46
C ASN A 111 11.26 -9.50 -14.47
N GLY A 112 10.30 -9.63 -15.38
CA GLY A 112 9.46 -10.83 -15.51
C GLY A 112 8.33 -10.95 -14.49
N LYS A 113 8.30 -10.14 -13.44
CA LYS A 113 7.25 -10.14 -12.42
C LYS A 113 6.12 -9.19 -12.82
N PHE A 114 4.89 -9.60 -12.54
CA PHE A 114 3.68 -8.81 -12.75
C PHE A 114 3.25 -8.14 -11.44
N TYR A 115 2.91 -6.86 -11.54
CA TYR A 115 2.42 -6.06 -10.43
C TYR A 115 1.13 -5.37 -10.85
N SER A 116 0.07 -5.55 -10.07
CA SER A 116 -1.22 -4.92 -10.31
C SER A 116 -1.39 -3.70 -9.40
N MET A 117 -1.34 -2.50 -9.99
CA MET A 117 -1.68 -1.29 -9.27
C MET A 117 -3.16 -1.28 -8.87
N ASN A 118 -4.03 -1.78 -9.76
CA ASN A 118 -5.47 -1.83 -9.49
C ASN A 118 -5.81 -2.65 -8.24
N GLN A 119 -5.15 -3.81 -8.04
CA GLN A 119 -5.34 -4.62 -6.84
C GLN A 119 -4.69 -4.04 -5.58
N ALA A 120 -3.72 -3.14 -5.75
CA ALA A 120 -3.01 -2.51 -4.64
C ALA A 120 -3.60 -1.15 -4.23
N LEU A 121 -4.59 -0.63 -4.98
CA LEU A 121 -5.30 0.58 -4.63
C LEU A 121 -6.14 0.41 -3.36
N CYS A 122 -6.07 1.41 -2.49
CA CYS A 122 -7.04 1.62 -1.44
C CYS A 122 -8.17 2.53 -1.96
N LEU A 123 -9.39 2.03 -1.92
CA LEU A 123 -10.56 2.76 -2.37
C LEU A 123 -11.32 3.33 -1.14
N PRO A 124 -11.10 4.61 -0.78
CA PRO A 124 -11.57 5.15 0.49
C PRO A 124 -13.07 5.48 0.54
N GLY A 125 -13.78 5.42 -0.57
CA GLY A 125 -15.20 5.75 -0.66
C GLY A 125 -16.07 4.61 -1.14
N GLU A 126 -17.28 4.95 -1.56
CA GLU A 126 -18.15 4.01 -2.25
C GLU A 126 -17.62 3.76 -3.66
N PHE A 127 -17.37 2.51 -4.00
CA PHE A 127 -17.04 2.16 -5.37
C PHE A 127 -18.25 2.41 -6.26
N TYR A 128 -18.10 3.35 -7.18
CA TYR A 128 -19.20 3.81 -8.04
C TYR A 128 -19.19 3.06 -9.36
N GLN A 129 -18.03 3.05 -10.05
CA GLN A 129 -17.89 2.39 -11.35
C GLN A 129 -16.41 2.17 -11.71
N SER A 130 -16.16 1.27 -12.65
CA SER A 130 -14.87 1.15 -13.33
C SER A 130 -15.03 1.25 -14.84
N TYR A 131 -13.99 1.76 -15.49
CA TYR A 131 -13.87 1.79 -16.94
C TYR A 131 -12.54 1.19 -17.37
N VAL A 132 -12.51 0.68 -18.60
CA VAL A 132 -11.30 0.23 -19.26
C VAL A 132 -10.89 1.28 -20.28
N LYS A 133 -9.72 1.86 -20.10
CA LYS A 133 -9.12 2.76 -21.10
C LYS A 133 -8.23 1.95 -22.01
N ILE A 134 -8.62 1.77 -23.26
CA ILE A 134 -7.82 1.09 -24.27
C ILE A 134 -6.67 1.99 -24.73
N GLN A 135 -5.45 1.44 -24.75
CA GLN A 135 -4.26 2.14 -25.22
C GLN A 135 -3.94 1.73 -26.65
N HIS A 136 -4.02 2.68 -27.58
CA HIS A 136 -3.76 2.43 -29.00
C HIS A 136 -2.26 2.48 -29.39
N ASN A 137 -1.42 3.13 -28.58
CA ASN A 137 -0.01 3.38 -28.86
C ASN A 137 0.90 2.97 -27.71
N THR A 138 0.80 1.72 -27.25
CA THR A 138 1.68 1.23 -26.20
C THR A 138 3.11 1.07 -26.71
N TRP A 139 4.08 1.30 -25.84
CA TRP A 139 5.50 1.01 -26.12
C TRP A 139 5.70 -0.44 -26.60
N SER A 140 5.00 -1.37 -26.00
CA SER A 140 5.02 -2.79 -26.37
C SER A 140 4.43 -3.05 -27.76
N GLY A 141 3.44 -2.29 -28.20
CA GLY A 141 2.84 -2.38 -29.54
C GLY A 141 3.72 -1.79 -30.64
N ARG A 142 4.45 -0.69 -30.35
CA ARG A 142 5.32 -0.02 -31.34
C ARG A 142 6.54 -0.84 -31.75
N GLN A 143 7.03 -1.72 -30.90
CA GLN A 143 8.25 -2.50 -31.18
C GLN A 143 8.02 -3.75 -32.03
N GLY A 144 6.81 -3.98 -32.55
CA GLY A 144 6.52 -5.13 -33.41
C GLY A 144 6.95 -6.46 -32.77
N ARG A 145 6.91 -6.55 -31.44
CA ARG A 145 7.30 -7.78 -30.75
C ARG A 145 6.40 -8.90 -31.20
N LYS A 146 6.88 -9.65 -32.16
CA LYS A 146 6.34 -10.96 -32.44
C LYS A 146 6.30 -11.71 -31.12
N TYR A 147 5.19 -12.35 -30.82
CA TYR A 147 5.10 -13.31 -29.74
C TYR A 147 6.17 -14.39 -30.00
N GLY A 148 7.37 -14.18 -29.45
CA GLY A 148 8.36 -15.24 -29.36
C GLY A 148 7.82 -16.35 -28.46
N ASN A 149 8.62 -17.29 -28.05
CA ASN A 149 8.25 -18.42 -27.20
C ASN A 149 7.56 -18.05 -25.85
N ASN A 150 7.37 -16.79 -25.55
CA ASN A 150 6.61 -16.31 -24.40
C ASN A 150 5.16 -15.99 -24.80
N GLN A 151 4.27 -16.92 -24.59
CA GLN A 151 2.81 -16.82 -24.80
C GLN A 151 2.12 -15.85 -23.83
N ARG A 152 2.58 -14.60 -23.73
CA ARG A 152 1.99 -13.63 -22.81
C ARG A 152 1.23 -12.58 -23.60
N ALA A 153 -0.06 -12.40 -23.26
CA ALA A 153 -0.84 -11.29 -23.76
C ALA A 153 -0.19 -9.95 -23.39
N LEU A 154 -0.20 -9.01 -24.33
CA LEU A 154 0.23 -7.64 -24.06
C LEU A 154 -0.83 -6.92 -23.22
N THR A 155 -0.39 -6.14 -22.24
CA THR A 155 -1.29 -5.22 -21.56
C THR A 155 -1.53 -4.01 -22.45
N SER A 156 -2.73 -3.89 -22.98
CA SER A 156 -3.14 -2.83 -23.91
C SER A 156 -4.17 -1.88 -23.30
N HIS A 157 -4.35 -1.91 -22.00
CA HIS A 157 -5.36 -1.12 -21.30
C HIS A 157 -4.84 -0.62 -19.94
N GLU A 158 -5.49 0.40 -19.48
CA GLU A 158 -5.43 0.91 -18.12
C GLU A 158 -6.83 0.86 -17.50
N MET A 159 -6.90 0.76 -16.20
CA MET A 159 -8.16 0.75 -15.46
C MET A 159 -8.44 2.14 -14.90
N ILE A 160 -9.69 2.55 -14.96
CA ILE A 160 -10.18 3.75 -14.30
C ILE A 160 -11.13 3.28 -13.19
N ALA A 161 -10.75 3.53 -11.96
CA ALA A 161 -11.63 3.32 -10.81
C ALA A 161 -12.28 4.65 -10.42
N VAL A 162 -13.60 4.65 -10.26
CA VAL A 162 -14.38 5.80 -9.82
C VAL A 162 -14.99 5.50 -8.47
N ILE A 163 -14.71 6.34 -7.50
CA ILE A 163 -15.34 6.28 -6.18
C ILE A 163 -16.10 7.56 -5.91
N ARG A 164 -17.14 7.46 -5.08
CA ARG A 164 -17.92 8.60 -4.59
C ARG A 164 -17.65 8.78 -3.10
N LYS A 165 -17.49 10.02 -2.69
CA LYS A 165 -17.44 10.37 -1.27
C LYS A 165 -18.88 10.47 -0.73
N PRO A 166 -19.32 9.59 0.19
CA PRO A 166 -20.67 9.66 0.73
C PRO A 166 -20.89 10.95 1.53
N GLY A 167 -22.15 11.31 1.72
CA GLY A 167 -22.52 12.52 2.44
C GLY A 167 -22.33 12.49 3.95
N GLY A 168 -21.93 11.32 4.51
CA GLY A 168 -21.67 11.15 5.93
C GLY A 168 -20.21 11.40 6.31
N TYR A 169 -19.94 11.48 7.60
CA TYR A 169 -18.58 11.54 8.13
C TYR A 169 -17.94 10.14 8.08
N GLN A 170 -16.85 10.00 7.31
CA GLN A 170 -16.05 8.79 7.26
C GLN A 170 -14.62 9.07 7.66
N ILE A 171 -14.08 8.26 8.57
CA ILE A 171 -12.65 8.22 8.86
C ILE A 171 -12.06 7.09 8.03
N CYS A 172 -11.25 7.47 7.05
CA CYS A 172 -10.50 6.50 6.26
C CYS A 172 -9.03 6.57 6.65
N TYR A 173 -8.36 5.42 6.66
CA TYR A 173 -6.93 5.34 6.92
C TYR A 173 -6.29 4.25 6.08
N VAL A 174 -5.04 4.45 5.70
CA VAL A 174 -4.26 3.44 4.98
C VAL A 174 -3.59 2.54 6.01
N ILE A 175 -3.94 1.26 5.98
CA ILE A 175 -3.28 0.25 6.81
C ILE A 175 -2.11 -0.32 5.98
N PRO A 176 -0.87 -0.25 6.46
CA PRO A 176 0.24 -0.95 5.83
C PRO A 176 -0.07 -2.44 5.77
N LYS A 177 0.30 -3.10 4.68
CA LYS A 177 0.07 -4.53 4.46
C LYS A 177 0.65 -5.43 5.57
N HIS A 178 1.60 -4.92 6.33
CA HIS A 178 2.17 -5.53 7.53
C HIS A 178 1.70 -4.75 8.77
N TYR A 179 0.55 -5.08 9.29
CA TYR A 179 0.11 -4.56 10.57
C TYR A 179 0.44 -5.54 11.70
N LYS A 180 0.82 -5.00 12.85
CA LYS A 180 0.95 -5.80 14.06
C LYS A 180 -0.46 -6.01 14.61
N LEU A 181 -0.96 -7.23 14.50
CA LEU A 181 -2.15 -7.61 15.24
C LEU A 181 -1.80 -7.62 16.74
N ASP A 182 -2.44 -6.75 17.50
CA ASP A 182 -2.39 -6.89 18.95
C ASP A 182 -3.34 -8.03 19.35
N VAL A 183 -2.73 -9.19 19.58
CA VAL A 183 -3.48 -10.41 19.91
C VAL A 183 -4.13 -10.33 21.27
N ARG A 184 -3.79 -9.31 22.11
CA ARG A 184 -4.33 -9.15 23.47
C ARG A 184 -5.79 -8.76 23.45
N ASP A 185 -6.24 -8.03 22.42
CA ASP A 185 -7.61 -7.52 22.33
C ASP A 185 -8.48 -8.26 21.28
N SER A 186 -7.92 -9.24 20.57
CA SER A 186 -8.70 -9.93 19.54
C SER A 186 -9.71 -10.90 20.17
N LYS A 187 -10.98 -10.59 20.02
CA LYS A 187 -12.10 -11.55 20.19
C LYS A 187 -12.10 -12.62 19.08
N VAL A 188 -11.11 -12.62 18.20
CA VAL A 188 -10.95 -13.59 17.13
C VAL A 188 -10.58 -14.93 17.75
N MET A 189 -11.22 -15.99 17.29
CA MET A 189 -10.95 -17.38 17.70
C MET A 189 -9.59 -17.85 17.15
N SER A 190 -8.51 -17.26 17.62
CA SER A 190 -7.15 -17.62 17.25
C SER A 190 -6.76 -18.98 17.88
N THR A 191 -6.06 -19.82 17.14
CA THR A 191 -5.52 -21.07 17.70
C THR A 191 -4.30 -20.79 18.59
N TRP A 192 -3.90 -21.77 19.42
CA TRP A 192 -2.64 -21.66 20.17
C TRP A 192 -1.43 -21.51 19.24
N LYS A 193 -1.48 -22.11 18.05
CA LYS A 193 -0.42 -21.95 17.04
C LYS A 193 -0.32 -20.51 16.57
N ASP A 194 -1.46 -19.87 16.29
CA ASP A 194 -1.50 -18.48 15.81
C ASP A 194 -0.92 -17.52 16.84
N ILE A 195 -1.40 -17.59 18.09
CA ILE A 195 -0.96 -16.65 19.13
C ILE A 195 0.53 -16.83 19.47
N VAL A 196 1.04 -18.05 19.54
CA VAL A 196 2.46 -18.30 19.80
C VAL A 196 3.33 -17.85 18.60
N THR A 197 2.90 -18.11 17.36
CA THR A 197 3.60 -17.65 16.17
C THR A 197 3.66 -16.13 16.09
N ILE A 198 2.52 -15.45 16.36
CA ILE A 198 2.47 -13.99 16.37
C ILE A 198 3.37 -13.43 17.47
N THR A 199 3.36 -14.04 18.66
CA THR A 199 4.24 -13.60 19.77
C THR A 199 5.73 -13.70 19.37
N LEU A 200 6.16 -14.80 18.77
CA LEU A 200 7.53 -14.95 18.31
C LEU A 200 7.89 -13.93 17.22
N ARG A 201 6.98 -13.67 16.28
CA ARG A 201 7.15 -12.63 15.25
C ARG A 201 7.21 -11.23 15.82
N THR A 202 6.42 -10.94 16.85
CA THR A 202 6.42 -9.64 17.52
C THR A 202 7.71 -9.39 18.27
N LEU A 203 8.24 -10.41 18.96
CA LEU A 203 9.53 -10.35 19.64
C LEU A 203 10.68 -10.20 18.61
N ASN A 204 10.54 -10.81 17.44
CA ASN A 204 11.47 -10.74 16.30
C ASN A 204 12.96 -10.94 16.66
N ARG A 205 13.22 -11.73 17.67
CA ARG A 205 14.56 -12.08 18.18
C ARG A 205 14.51 -13.40 18.92
N GLU A 206 15.68 -13.94 19.25
CA GLU A 206 15.76 -15.04 20.19
C GLU A 206 15.14 -14.63 21.53
N SER A 207 14.22 -15.42 22.05
CA SER A 207 13.44 -15.10 23.23
C SER A 207 13.29 -16.30 24.15
N SER A 208 13.40 -16.04 25.45
CA SER A 208 13.23 -17.07 26.47
C SER A 208 11.75 -17.46 26.63
N LEU A 209 11.51 -18.66 27.17
CA LEU A 209 10.14 -19.09 27.54
C LEU A 209 9.46 -18.12 28.49
N ASN A 210 10.21 -17.50 29.42
CA ASN A 210 9.64 -16.54 30.36
C ASN A 210 9.17 -15.26 29.65
N GLU A 211 9.90 -14.77 28.65
CA GLU A 211 9.46 -13.62 27.86
C GLU A 211 8.20 -13.96 27.05
N ILE A 212 8.14 -15.15 26.46
CA ILE A 212 6.95 -15.62 25.72
C ILE A 212 5.74 -15.73 26.69
N TYR A 213 5.94 -16.25 27.88
CA TYR A 213 4.89 -16.30 28.91
C TYR A 213 4.42 -14.93 29.33
N SER A 214 5.35 -14.00 29.59
CA SER A 214 5.03 -12.63 29.96
C SER A 214 4.14 -11.95 28.92
N GLN A 215 4.45 -12.12 27.63
CA GLN A 215 3.64 -11.56 26.55
C GLN A 215 2.22 -12.17 26.47
N LEU A 216 2.08 -13.44 26.82
CA LEU A 216 0.81 -14.15 26.70
C LEU A 216 -0.02 -14.23 27.99
N SER A 217 0.53 -13.84 29.12
CA SER A 217 -0.12 -13.96 30.44
C SER A 217 -1.49 -13.25 30.51
N ASN A 218 -1.63 -12.13 29.80
CA ASN A 218 -2.86 -11.35 29.77
C ASN A 218 -3.84 -11.77 28.65
N HIS A 219 -3.45 -12.69 27.78
CA HIS A 219 -4.31 -13.15 26.70
C HIS A 219 -5.50 -13.95 27.22
N ALA A 220 -6.70 -13.77 26.64
CA ALA A 220 -7.93 -14.41 27.08
C ALA A 220 -7.82 -15.95 27.17
N LYS A 221 -7.13 -16.60 26.22
CA LYS A 221 -6.89 -18.06 26.25
C LYS A 221 -5.96 -18.50 27.37
N ALA A 222 -4.99 -17.67 27.76
CA ALA A 222 -4.13 -17.97 28.89
C ALA A 222 -4.91 -17.85 30.21
N LYS A 223 -5.76 -16.82 30.34
CA LYS A 223 -6.64 -16.64 31.51
C LYS A 223 -7.69 -17.76 31.64
N ALA A 224 -8.17 -18.29 30.52
CA ALA A 224 -9.17 -19.34 30.49
C ALA A 224 -8.62 -20.78 30.64
N ASN A 225 -7.29 -20.97 30.72
CA ASN A 225 -6.70 -22.28 30.76
C ASN A 225 -5.63 -22.38 31.86
N ALA A 226 -5.91 -23.13 32.93
CA ALA A 226 -4.99 -23.32 34.05
C ALA A 226 -3.60 -23.89 33.62
N HIS A 227 -3.55 -24.65 32.52
CA HIS A 227 -2.33 -25.27 31.98
C HIS A 227 -1.79 -24.55 30.73
N TRP A 228 -1.98 -23.23 30.63
CA TRP A 228 -1.61 -22.46 29.45
C TRP A 228 -0.10 -22.47 29.15
N LYS A 229 0.76 -22.54 30.16
CA LYS A 229 2.21 -22.61 30.00
C LYS A 229 2.66 -23.91 29.34
N GLU A 230 2.07 -25.03 29.77
CA GLU A 230 2.27 -26.36 29.17
C GLU A 230 1.80 -26.36 27.71
N LYS A 231 0.64 -25.72 27.47
CA LYS A 231 0.08 -25.60 26.14
C LYS A 231 0.98 -24.79 25.19
N ILE A 232 1.58 -23.71 25.67
CA ILE A 232 2.57 -22.96 24.89
C ILE A 232 3.80 -23.82 24.57
N ARG A 233 4.34 -24.54 25.56
CA ARG A 233 5.49 -25.45 25.32
C ARG A 233 5.15 -26.51 24.28
N GLN A 234 4.00 -27.16 24.40
CA GLN A 234 3.51 -28.13 23.40
C GLN A 234 3.41 -27.48 22.00
N THR A 235 2.86 -26.29 21.93
CA THR A 235 2.69 -25.56 20.68
C THR A 235 4.03 -25.20 20.05
N LEU A 236 5.00 -24.74 20.82
CA LEU A 236 6.36 -24.45 20.34
C LEU A 236 7.02 -25.72 19.74
N GLN A 237 6.84 -26.88 20.36
CA GLN A 237 7.33 -28.13 19.82
C GLN A 237 6.67 -28.51 18.47
N LEU A 238 5.37 -28.28 18.36
CA LEU A 238 4.64 -28.49 17.09
C LEU A 238 5.09 -27.51 16.00
N LEU A 239 5.26 -26.23 16.34
CA LEU A 239 5.76 -25.21 15.41
C LEU A 239 7.21 -25.49 14.97
N ARG A 240 8.04 -26.01 15.85
CA ARG A 240 9.38 -26.48 15.49
C ARG A 240 9.34 -27.63 14.50
N LYS A 241 8.48 -28.64 14.74
CA LYS A 241 8.32 -29.77 13.80
C LYS A 241 7.84 -29.33 12.43
N SER A 242 7.03 -28.28 12.35
CA SER A 242 6.55 -27.71 11.09
C SER A 242 7.48 -26.65 10.48
N GLY A 243 8.66 -26.43 11.04
CA GLY A 243 9.64 -25.49 10.50
C GLY A 243 9.32 -24.00 10.72
N VAL A 244 8.30 -23.67 11.50
CA VAL A 244 7.86 -22.27 11.74
C VAL A 244 8.76 -21.57 12.78
N CYS A 245 9.31 -22.30 13.74
CA CYS A 245 10.25 -21.76 14.72
C CYS A 245 11.40 -22.72 14.96
N LYS A 246 12.47 -22.20 15.57
CA LYS A 246 13.66 -22.96 15.98
C LYS A 246 13.86 -22.83 17.48
N ASN A 247 14.30 -23.92 18.11
CA ASN A 247 14.84 -23.89 19.46
C ASN A 247 16.35 -23.71 19.34
N THR A 248 16.87 -22.59 19.77
CA THR A 248 18.28 -22.20 19.61
C THR A 248 19.16 -22.73 20.76
N SER A 249 18.58 -22.75 21.97
CA SER A 249 19.18 -23.33 23.15
C SER A 249 18.09 -23.75 24.14
N ARG A 250 18.46 -24.35 25.27
CA ARG A 250 17.49 -24.83 26.27
C ARG A 250 16.62 -23.66 26.76
N GLY A 251 15.33 -23.67 26.39
CA GLY A 251 14.36 -22.66 26.79
C GLY A 251 14.32 -21.42 25.92
N TYR A 252 15.12 -21.33 24.84
CA TYR A 252 15.12 -20.19 23.91
C TYR A 252 14.59 -20.56 22.53
N TRP A 253 13.84 -19.64 21.97
CA TRP A 253 13.08 -19.83 20.74
C TRP A 253 13.16 -18.61 19.85
N THR A 254 13.18 -18.84 18.54
CA THR A 254 13.10 -17.79 17.52
C THR A 254 12.22 -18.24 16.37
N ILE A 255 11.66 -17.27 15.63
CA ILE A 255 10.96 -17.57 14.38
C ILE A 255 11.98 -18.11 13.36
N ALA A 256 11.62 -19.12 12.57
CA ALA A 256 12.44 -19.53 11.45
C ALA A 256 12.37 -18.47 10.36
N ALA A 257 13.54 -18.09 9.81
CA ALA A 257 13.63 -17.13 8.70
C ALA A 257 13.08 -17.74 7.41
#